data_5a0e43f4b7f8222d24c2fd01c4568384
#
_entry.id   5a0e43f4b7f8222d24c2fd01c4568384
#
_cell.length_a   1.000
_cell.length_b   1.000
_cell.length_c   1.000
_cell.angle_alpha   90.00
_cell.angle_beta   90.00
_cell.angle_gamma   90.00
#
_symmetry.space_group_name_H-M   'P 1'
#
loop_
_entity.id
_entity.type
_entity.pdbx_description
1 polymer ?
#
loop_
_entity_poly.entity_id
_entity_poly.type
_entity_poly.pdbx_seq_one_letter_code
_entity_poly.pdbx_strand_id
1 'polypeptide(L)'
;MQDKPGIAVAEQVEAPVAGANLPAKALEFLQRSRDHQFWTAQVVGWMGLSLVSFVSLTLWYNQPELLYILHTIAQSVLGIFISWPMRWVFRRVWEVDLVLRLSISILSALVFAAIWAALRFWLFELMTGEPTRWPDFGGWLFSSIFIFVCWMALYYGVKYYQLLQQEHSSLMEMSTAQKEESLRRVQAESKAQEAQLKLLRYQLNPHFLFNTLNAVSSLVTLNEPEKANAMLVQLSRFLRYSLDLSLIHI
;
A
#
# COMPACT_ATOMS: atom_id res chain seq x y z
N MET A 1 32.33 38.43 18.43
CA MET A 1 31.43 37.82 19.40
C MET A 1 29.99 38.26 19.07
N GLN A 2 29.31 37.50 18.22
CA GLN A 2 27.84 37.55 18.04
C GLN A 2 27.44 36.29 17.26
N ASP A 3 26.77 35.44 18.01
CA ASP A 3 26.17 34.17 17.56
C ASP A 3 25.16 34.42 16.46
N LYS A 4 25.21 33.62 15.39
CA LYS A 4 24.12 33.42 14.46
C LYS A 4 23.31 32.23 14.94
N PRO A 5 21.97 32.37 15.14
CA PRO A 5 21.13 31.21 15.43
C PRO A 5 21.00 30.35 14.19
N GLY A 6 21.48 29.10 14.30
CA GLY A 6 21.22 28.05 13.34
C GLY A 6 19.72 27.76 13.31
N ILE A 7 19.11 27.91 12.15
CA ILE A 7 17.76 27.43 11.87
C ILE A 7 17.85 25.91 11.82
N ALA A 8 17.51 25.27 12.93
CA ALA A 8 17.24 23.83 12.95
C ALA A 8 15.93 23.62 12.16
N VAL A 9 16.08 23.13 10.92
CA VAL A 9 14.98 22.52 10.20
C VAL A 9 14.64 21.24 10.97
N ALA A 10 13.64 21.33 11.81
CA ALA A 10 13.05 20.19 12.47
C ALA A 10 12.50 19.27 11.35
N GLU A 11 13.22 18.22 11.07
CA GLU A 11 12.76 17.06 10.31
C GLU A 11 11.56 16.48 11.08
N GLN A 12 10.36 16.92 10.71
CA GLN A 12 9.14 16.23 11.13
C GLN A 12 9.14 14.88 10.44
N VAL A 13 9.79 13.92 11.07
CA VAL A 13 9.54 12.51 10.84
C VAL A 13 8.07 12.30 11.22
N GLU A 14 7.21 12.29 10.22
CA GLU A 14 5.84 11.82 10.39
C GLU A 14 5.91 10.44 11.04
N ALA A 15 5.44 10.38 12.29
CA ALA A 15 5.28 9.12 13.00
C ALA A 15 4.47 8.18 12.09
N PRO A 16 4.88 6.93 11.90
CA PRO A 16 4.10 5.98 11.12
C PRO A 16 2.72 5.92 11.76
N VAL A 17 1.71 6.19 10.95
CA VAL A 17 0.30 5.99 11.30
C VAL A 17 0.23 4.63 11.99
N ALA A 18 -0.25 4.60 13.23
CA ALA A 18 -0.36 3.41 14.05
C ALA A 18 -1.35 2.44 13.36
N GLY A 19 -0.90 1.82 12.29
CA GLY A 19 -1.49 0.60 11.74
C GLY A 19 -1.34 -0.46 12.83
N ALA A 20 -2.43 -1.07 13.23
CA ALA A 20 -2.49 -2.14 14.20
C ALA A 20 -1.25 -3.03 14.03
N ASN A 21 -0.41 -3.13 15.06
CA ASN A 21 0.76 -3.98 15.07
C ASN A 21 0.31 -5.45 15.00
N LEU A 22 -0.01 -5.89 13.80
CA LEU A 22 -0.22 -7.30 13.52
C LEU A 22 1.07 -8.03 13.92
N PRO A 23 0.99 -9.10 14.71
CA PRO A 23 2.17 -9.86 15.07
C PRO A 23 2.92 -10.27 13.79
N ALA A 24 4.24 -10.20 13.81
CA ALA A 24 5.10 -10.42 12.64
C ALA A 24 4.72 -11.71 11.86
N LYS A 25 4.26 -12.74 12.55
CA LYS A 25 3.74 -13.99 11.97
C LYS A 25 2.47 -13.81 11.12
N ALA A 26 1.62 -12.84 11.44
CA ALA A 26 0.42 -12.55 10.65
C ALA A 26 0.78 -11.78 9.38
N LEU A 27 1.79 -10.90 9.43
CA LEU A 27 2.33 -10.21 8.27
C LEU A 27 3.03 -11.20 7.31
N GLU A 28 3.81 -12.12 7.84
CA GLU A 28 4.46 -13.20 7.08
C GLU A 28 3.43 -14.14 6.43
N PHE A 29 2.32 -14.41 7.12
CA PHE A 29 1.19 -15.14 6.57
C PHE A 29 0.51 -14.42 5.39
N LEU A 30 0.32 -13.11 5.48
CA LEU A 30 -0.26 -12.30 4.41
C LEU A 30 0.65 -12.17 3.18
N GLN A 31 1.96 -12.36 3.35
CA GLN A 31 2.95 -12.37 2.25
C GLN A 31 3.10 -13.75 1.58
N ARG A 32 2.55 -14.82 2.16
CA ARG A 32 2.58 -16.18 1.59
C ARG A 32 1.74 -16.28 0.31
N SER A 33 2.00 -17.31 -0.49
CA SER A 33 1.25 -17.54 -1.73
C SER A 33 -0.26 -17.61 -1.47
N ARG A 34 -1.06 -17.07 -2.39
CA ARG A 34 -2.54 -17.00 -2.31
C ARG A 34 -3.20 -18.34 -2.01
N ASP A 35 -2.59 -19.44 -2.46
CA ASP A 35 -3.10 -20.79 -2.23
C ASP A 35 -2.86 -21.25 -0.78
N HIS A 36 -1.72 -20.90 -0.17
CA HIS A 36 -1.47 -21.19 1.24
C HIS A 36 -2.42 -20.43 2.16
N GLN A 37 -2.67 -19.15 1.88
CA GLN A 37 -3.62 -18.35 2.67
C GLN A 37 -5.02 -18.97 2.64
N PHE A 38 -5.48 -19.38 1.47
CA PHE A 38 -6.77 -20.03 1.31
C PHE A 38 -6.85 -21.34 2.13
N TRP A 39 -5.89 -22.24 1.96
CA TRP A 39 -5.94 -23.52 2.66
C TRP A 39 -5.81 -23.39 4.17
N THR A 40 -5.01 -22.45 4.65
CA THR A 40 -4.92 -22.17 6.09
C THR A 40 -6.24 -21.60 6.61
N ALA A 41 -6.86 -20.65 5.90
CA ALA A 41 -8.17 -20.11 6.28
C ALA A 41 -9.25 -21.20 6.28
N GLN A 42 -9.23 -22.13 5.31
CA GLN A 42 -10.12 -23.28 5.27
C GLN A 42 -9.95 -24.17 6.51
N VAL A 43 -8.74 -24.63 6.77
CA VAL A 43 -8.49 -25.51 7.92
C VAL A 43 -8.87 -24.84 9.22
N VAL A 44 -8.40 -23.61 9.44
CA VAL A 44 -8.69 -22.86 10.69
C VAL A 44 -10.18 -22.57 10.82
N GLY A 45 -10.86 -22.17 9.75
CA GLY A 45 -12.30 -21.88 9.77
C GLY A 45 -13.12 -23.11 10.09
N TRP A 46 -12.86 -24.25 9.45
CA TRP A 46 -13.60 -25.48 9.70
C TRP A 46 -13.25 -26.12 11.06
N MET A 47 -11.99 -26.00 11.54
CA MET A 47 -11.63 -26.37 12.91
C MET A 47 -12.35 -25.49 13.94
N GLY A 48 -12.42 -24.18 13.72
CA GLY A 48 -13.16 -23.26 14.57
C GLY A 48 -14.66 -23.61 14.59
N LEU A 49 -15.25 -23.94 13.46
CA LEU A 49 -16.63 -24.41 13.39
C LEU A 49 -16.84 -25.73 14.14
N SER A 50 -15.90 -26.69 14.01
CA SER A 50 -15.94 -27.94 14.79
C SER A 50 -15.93 -27.65 16.29
N LEU A 51 -15.08 -26.74 16.73
CA LEU A 51 -14.97 -26.37 18.15
C LEU A 51 -16.28 -25.71 18.63
N VAL A 52 -16.83 -24.76 17.89
CA VAL A 52 -18.08 -24.10 18.23
C VAL A 52 -19.23 -25.10 18.26
N SER A 53 -19.33 -26.00 17.27
CA SER A 53 -20.35 -27.04 17.24
C SER A 53 -20.20 -28.03 18.40
N PHE A 54 -18.97 -28.41 18.74
CA PHE A 54 -18.71 -29.28 19.88
C PHE A 54 -19.16 -28.63 21.20
N VAL A 55 -18.81 -27.38 21.43
CA VAL A 55 -19.22 -26.68 22.66
C VAL A 55 -20.72 -26.47 22.72
N SER A 56 -21.34 -26.00 21.63
CA SER A 56 -22.75 -25.59 21.60
C SER A 56 -23.73 -26.76 21.48
N LEU A 57 -23.35 -27.84 20.83
CA LEU A 57 -24.25 -28.98 20.59
C LEU A 57 -23.90 -30.16 21.50
N THR A 58 -22.63 -30.54 21.59
CA THR A 58 -22.24 -31.74 22.32
C THR A 58 -22.13 -31.49 23.84
N LEU A 59 -21.42 -30.44 24.26
CA LEU A 59 -21.25 -30.15 25.69
C LEU A 59 -22.51 -29.53 26.30
N TRP A 60 -23.14 -28.58 25.64
CA TRP A 60 -24.32 -27.88 26.17
C TRP A 60 -25.52 -28.81 26.36
N TYR A 61 -25.75 -29.73 25.43
CA TYR A 61 -26.83 -30.71 25.51
C TYR A 61 -26.43 -31.97 26.30
N ASN A 62 -25.23 -31.98 26.89
CA ASN A 62 -24.71 -33.09 27.69
C ASN A 62 -24.75 -34.46 27.01
N GLN A 63 -24.38 -34.46 25.71
CA GLN A 63 -24.28 -35.65 24.88
C GLN A 63 -22.84 -35.93 24.45
N PRO A 64 -21.88 -36.17 25.39
CA PRO A 64 -20.45 -36.37 25.06
C PRO A 64 -20.15 -37.79 24.53
N GLU A 65 -21.11 -38.39 23.82
CA GLU A 65 -20.91 -39.69 23.20
C GLU A 65 -19.96 -39.57 22.00
N LEU A 66 -19.14 -40.61 21.79
CA LEU A 66 -18.12 -40.65 20.77
C LEU A 66 -18.69 -40.39 19.36
N LEU A 67 -19.90 -40.89 19.08
CA LEU A 67 -20.55 -40.76 17.77
C LEU A 67 -20.88 -39.31 17.42
N TYR A 68 -21.34 -38.50 18.38
CA TYR A 68 -21.60 -37.05 18.16
C TYR A 68 -20.31 -36.27 17.94
N ILE A 69 -19.24 -36.63 18.67
CA ILE A 69 -17.91 -36.00 18.46
C ILE A 69 -17.39 -36.34 17.06
N LEU A 70 -17.46 -37.61 16.67
CA LEU A 70 -17.03 -38.05 15.33
C LEU A 70 -17.86 -37.39 14.23
N HIS A 71 -19.19 -37.26 14.41
CA HIS A 71 -20.04 -36.53 13.47
C HIS A 71 -19.61 -35.06 13.34
N THR A 72 -19.30 -34.38 14.45
CA THR A 72 -18.84 -32.97 14.44
C THR A 72 -17.55 -32.80 13.64
N ILE A 73 -16.64 -33.76 13.73
CA ILE A 73 -15.40 -33.73 12.93
C ILE A 73 -15.72 -34.06 11.46
N ALA A 74 -16.51 -35.10 11.20
CA ALA A 74 -16.85 -35.54 9.87
C ALA A 74 -17.60 -34.48 9.05
N GLN A 75 -18.57 -33.76 9.65
CA GLN A 75 -19.28 -32.66 9.00
C GLN A 75 -18.35 -31.51 8.58
N SER A 76 -17.29 -31.23 9.35
CA SER A 76 -16.31 -30.17 9.02
C SER A 76 -15.38 -30.61 7.91
N VAL A 77 -14.94 -31.88 7.91
CA VAL A 77 -14.17 -32.45 6.79
C VAL A 77 -15.00 -32.39 5.51
N LEU A 78 -16.26 -32.79 5.57
CA LEU A 78 -17.20 -32.70 4.45
C LEU A 78 -17.33 -31.26 3.95
N GLY A 79 -17.40 -30.30 4.88
CA GLY A 79 -17.47 -28.88 4.57
C GLY A 79 -16.24 -28.35 3.81
N ILE A 80 -15.06 -28.82 4.11
CA ILE A 80 -13.83 -28.49 3.35
C ILE A 80 -13.98 -28.91 1.89
N PHE A 81 -14.44 -30.14 1.64
CA PHE A 81 -14.62 -30.69 0.28
C PHE A 81 -15.70 -29.96 -0.49
N ILE A 82 -16.80 -29.54 0.16
CA ILE A 82 -17.90 -28.85 -0.51
C ILE A 82 -17.59 -27.37 -0.74
N SER A 83 -16.86 -26.70 0.15
CA SER A 83 -16.46 -25.30 -0.03
C SER A 83 -15.33 -25.12 -1.06
N TRP A 84 -14.57 -26.14 -1.37
CA TRP A 84 -13.48 -26.06 -2.36
C TRP A 84 -13.95 -25.74 -3.78
N PRO A 85 -14.95 -26.45 -4.38
CA PRO A 85 -15.49 -26.09 -5.69
C PRO A 85 -16.09 -24.67 -5.74
N MET A 86 -16.67 -24.18 -4.64
CA MET A 86 -17.21 -22.83 -4.55
C MET A 86 -16.13 -21.77 -4.81
N ARG A 87 -14.89 -21.98 -4.33
CA ARG A 87 -13.74 -21.13 -4.67
C ARG A 87 -13.52 -21.04 -6.18
N TRP A 88 -13.65 -22.15 -6.90
CA TRP A 88 -13.48 -22.16 -8.35
C TRP A 88 -14.55 -21.31 -9.04
N VAL A 89 -15.81 -21.41 -8.59
CA VAL A 89 -16.90 -20.55 -9.09
C VAL A 89 -16.56 -19.08 -8.85
N PHE A 90 -16.16 -18.69 -7.63
CA PHE A 90 -15.83 -17.31 -7.29
C PHE A 90 -14.63 -16.76 -8.09
N ARG A 91 -13.67 -17.60 -8.40
CA ARG A 91 -12.55 -17.21 -9.28
C ARG A 91 -13.01 -16.96 -10.71
N ARG A 92 -13.94 -17.80 -11.23
CA ARG A 92 -14.44 -17.70 -12.59
C ARG A 92 -15.30 -16.46 -12.83
N VAL A 93 -16.10 -16.08 -11.85
CA VAL A 93 -17.02 -14.93 -11.97
C VAL A 93 -16.38 -13.60 -11.54
N TRP A 94 -15.11 -13.59 -11.22
CA TRP A 94 -14.46 -12.37 -10.73
C TRP A 94 -14.43 -11.22 -11.73
N GLU A 95 -14.26 -11.51 -13.01
CA GLU A 95 -14.17 -10.55 -14.10
C GLU A 95 -15.53 -10.07 -14.64
N VAL A 96 -16.62 -10.66 -14.10
CA VAL A 96 -18.00 -10.31 -14.49
C VAL A 96 -18.48 -9.09 -13.70
N ASP A 97 -19.47 -8.38 -14.24
CA ASP A 97 -20.10 -7.23 -13.59
C ASP A 97 -20.51 -7.52 -12.15
N LEU A 98 -20.43 -6.49 -11.28
CA LEU A 98 -20.64 -6.63 -9.84
C LEU A 98 -21.98 -7.29 -9.49
N VAL A 99 -23.07 -6.87 -10.13
CA VAL A 99 -24.40 -7.39 -9.86
C VAL A 99 -24.51 -8.87 -10.22
N LEU A 100 -24.04 -9.25 -11.40
CA LEU A 100 -24.09 -10.64 -11.88
C LEU A 100 -23.12 -11.51 -11.06
N ARG A 101 -21.95 -11.00 -10.72
CA ARG A 101 -20.98 -11.67 -9.84
C ARG A 101 -21.56 -11.96 -8.47
N LEU A 102 -22.21 -10.98 -7.82
CA LEU A 102 -22.85 -11.17 -6.52
C LEU A 102 -24.02 -12.17 -6.61
N SER A 103 -24.84 -12.06 -7.66
CA SER A 103 -25.99 -12.97 -7.86
C SER A 103 -25.53 -14.42 -8.02
N ILE A 104 -24.54 -14.68 -8.86
CA ILE A 104 -24.00 -16.04 -9.05
C ILE A 104 -23.32 -16.54 -7.77
N SER A 105 -22.61 -15.66 -7.05
CA SER A 105 -21.94 -16.05 -5.81
C SER A 105 -22.92 -16.39 -4.69
N ILE A 106 -23.99 -15.61 -4.53
CA ILE A 106 -25.06 -15.90 -3.57
C ILE A 106 -25.79 -17.21 -3.94
N LEU A 107 -26.15 -17.34 -5.20
CA LEU A 107 -26.81 -18.57 -5.67
C LEU A 107 -25.94 -19.80 -5.45
N SER A 108 -24.65 -19.73 -5.77
CA SER A 108 -23.71 -20.83 -5.54
C SER A 108 -23.57 -21.15 -4.05
N ALA A 109 -23.48 -20.12 -3.18
CA ALA A 109 -23.41 -20.32 -1.73
C ALA A 109 -24.67 -21.02 -1.19
N LEU A 110 -25.86 -20.65 -1.67
CA LEU A 110 -27.13 -21.31 -1.30
C LEU A 110 -27.17 -22.78 -1.77
N VAL A 111 -26.73 -23.05 -3.00
CA VAL A 111 -26.69 -24.42 -3.55
C VAL A 111 -25.70 -25.28 -2.74
N PHE A 112 -24.48 -24.83 -2.52
CA PHE A 112 -23.49 -25.58 -1.73
C PHE A 112 -23.91 -25.73 -0.26
N ALA A 113 -24.57 -24.74 0.34
CA ALA A 113 -25.15 -24.85 1.67
C ALA A 113 -26.23 -25.91 1.74
N ALA A 114 -27.13 -25.99 0.74
CA ALA A 114 -28.17 -27.00 0.67
C ALA A 114 -27.60 -28.42 0.51
N ILE A 115 -26.59 -28.59 -0.35
CA ILE A 115 -25.87 -29.85 -0.53
C ILE A 115 -25.21 -30.28 0.79
N TRP A 116 -24.49 -29.37 1.46
CA TRP A 116 -23.84 -29.67 2.73
C TRP A 116 -24.88 -30.00 3.84
N ALA A 117 -25.99 -29.24 3.90
CA ALA A 117 -27.08 -29.51 4.85
C ALA A 117 -27.66 -30.91 4.66
N ALA A 118 -27.94 -31.29 3.42
CA ALA A 118 -28.52 -32.60 3.10
C ALA A 118 -27.53 -33.75 3.44
N LEU A 119 -26.27 -33.60 3.06
CA LEU A 119 -25.25 -34.62 3.33
C LEU A 119 -25.00 -34.77 4.83
N ARG A 120 -24.93 -33.66 5.56
CA ARG A 120 -24.72 -33.62 7.01
C ARG A 120 -25.89 -34.22 7.75
N PHE A 121 -27.13 -33.94 7.31
CA PHE A 121 -28.35 -34.49 7.86
C PHE A 121 -28.39 -36.02 7.70
N TRP A 122 -28.11 -36.51 6.51
CA TRP A 122 -28.01 -37.96 6.25
C TRP A 122 -26.86 -38.63 7.01
N LEU A 123 -25.69 -37.96 7.09
CA LEU A 123 -24.52 -38.47 7.82
C LEU A 123 -24.82 -38.61 9.33
N PHE A 124 -25.59 -37.68 9.89
CA PHE A 124 -26.01 -37.76 11.30
C PHE A 124 -26.82 -39.03 11.57
N GLU A 125 -27.86 -39.30 10.78
CA GLU A 125 -28.68 -40.50 10.92
C GLU A 125 -27.88 -41.79 10.73
N LEU A 126 -26.93 -41.79 9.77
CA LEU A 126 -26.08 -42.94 9.51
C LEU A 126 -25.11 -43.23 10.67
N MET A 127 -24.60 -42.20 11.31
CA MET A 127 -23.60 -42.36 12.39
C MET A 127 -24.22 -42.62 13.75
N THR A 128 -25.31 -41.93 14.08
CA THR A 128 -25.93 -42.02 15.40
C THR A 128 -27.02 -43.07 15.49
N GLY A 129 -27.59 -43.49 14.35
CA GLY A 129 -28.74 -44.36 14.31
C GLY A 129 -30.06 -43.68 14.76
N GLU A 130 -30.00 -42.39 15.06
CA GLU A 130 -31.20 -41.63 15.44
C GLU A 130 -31.97 -41.20 14.21
N PRO A 131 -33.29 -41.46 14.14
CA PRO A 131 -34.06 -41.07 13.00
C PRO A 131 -34.22 -39.56 12.93
N THR A 132 -33.71 -38.96 11.85
CA THR A 132 -33.87 -37.54 11.59
C THR A 132 -35.29 -37.27 11.07
N ARG A 133 -35.91 -36.18 11.55
CA ARG A 133 -37.27 -35.79 11.13
C ARG A 133 -37.16 -34.70 10.06
N TRP A 134 -37.91 -34.86 8.98
CA TRP A 134 -37.90 -33.87 7.89
C TRP A 134 -38.22 -32.43 8.34
N PRO A 135 -39.09 -32.16 9.33
CA PRO A 135 -39.28 -30.81 9.87
C PRO A 135 -38.03 -30.19 10.46
N ASP A 136 -37.09 -30.99 10.98
CA ASP A 136 -35.83 -30.49 11.57
C ASP A 136 -34.82 -30.03 10.52
N PHE A 137 -34.98 -30.47 9.26
CA PHE A 137 -34.12 -30.10 8.14
C PHE A 137 -33.99 -28.58 7.94
N GLY A 138 -35.07 -27.81 8.23
CA GLY A 138 -35.07 -26.36 8.17
C GLY A 138 -33.99 -25.70 9.04
N GLY A 139 -33.77 -26.21 10.26
CA GLY A 139 -32.74 -25.73 11.17
C GLY A 139 -31.31 -26.04 10.66
N TRP A 140 -31.14 -27.25 10.10
CA TRP A 140 -29.89 -27.66 9.47
C TRP A 140 -29.53 -26.82 8.24
N LEU A 141 -30.53 -26.53 7.41
CA LEU A 141 -30.39 -25.70 6.22
C LEU A 141 -30.06 -24.25 6.59
N PHE A 142 -30.80 -23.67 7.55
CA PHE A 142 -30.57 -22.32 8.01
C PHE A 142 -29.14 -22.11 8.50
N SER A 143 -28.64 -22.97 9.39
CA SER A 143 -27.27 -22.90 9.90
C SER A 143 -26.24 -23.06 8.78
N SER A 144 -26.53 -23.93 7.77
CA SER A 144 -25.67 -24.13 6.62
C SER A 144 -25.57 -22.87 5.74
N ILE A 145 -26.70 -22.24 5.44
CA ILE A 145 -26.76 -21.00 4.67
C ILE A 145 -25.93 -19.93 5.37
N PHE A 146 -26.10 -19.75 6.68
CA PHE A 146 -25.34 -18.75 7.44
C PHE A 146 -23.83 -18.98 7.33
N ILE A 147 -23.37 -20.23 7.50
CA ILE A 147 -21.95 -20.60 7.43
C ILE A 147 -21.39 -20.31 6.04
N PHE A 148 -22.09 -20.71 4.97
CA PHE A 148 -21.59 -20.52 3.60
C PHE A 148 -21.65 -19.07 3.14
N VAL A 149 -22.62 -18.27 3.63
CA VAL A 149 -22.66 -16.83 3.39
C VAL A 149 -21.52 -16.12 4.12
N CYS A 150 -21.24 -16.48 5.38
CA CYS A 150 -20.08 -15.97 6.11
C CYS A 150 -18.76 -16.34 5.40
N TRP A 151 -18.65 -17.57 4.91
CA TRP A 151 -17.49 -18.03 4.16
C TRP A 151 -17.31 -17.23 2.86
N MET A 152 -18.40 -16.98 2.12
CA MET A 152 -18.40 -16.11 0.94
C MET A 152 -17.93 -14.69 1.29
N ALA A 153 -18.47 -14.11 2.36
CA ALA A 153 -18.10 -12.77 2.82
C ALA A 153 -16.60 -12.68 3.19
N LEU A 154 -16.10 -13.67 3.91
CA LEU A 154 -14.67 -13.76 4.24
C LEU A 154 -13.78 -13.90 3.00
N TYR A 155 -14.18 -14.74 2.04
CA TYR A 155 -13.46 -14.91 0.78
C TYR A 155 -13.33 -13.59 0.01
N TYR A 156 -14.46 -12.89 -0.19
CA TYR A 156 -14.46 -11.60 -0.87
C TYR A 156 -13.75 -10.52 -0.06
N GLY A 157 -13.93 -10.49 1.26
CA GLY A 157 -13.22 -9.55 2.14
C GLY A 157 -11.71 -9.65 2.00
N VAL A 158 -11.15 -10.86 2.09
CA VAL A 158 -9.72 -11.10 1.89
C VAL A 158 -9.27 -10.70 0.49
N LYS A 159 -10.06 -11.03 -0.53
CA LYS A 159 -9.72 -10.72 -1.92
C LYS A 159 -9.72 -9.21 -2.21
N TYR A 160 -10.72 -8.48 -1.71
CA TYR A 160 -10.77 -7.02 -1.83
C TYR A 160 -9.65 -6.34 -1.04
N TYR A 161 -9.35 -6.84 0.16
CA TYR A 161 -8.22 -6.35 0.94
C TYR A 161 -6.89 -6.50 0.19
N GLN A 162 -6.64 -7.66 -0.43
CA GLN A 162 -5.43 -7.88 -1.25
C GLN A 162 -5.37 -6.94 -2.46
N LEU A 163 -6.50 -6.70 -3.13
CA LEU A 163 -6.58 -5.76 -4.25
C LEU A 163 -6.25 -4.34 -3.80
N LEU A 164 -6.85 -3.89 -2.70
CA LEU A 164 -6.61 -2.57 -2.12
C LEU A 164 -5.13 -2.37 -1.73
N GLN A 165 -4.52 -3.40 -1.13
CA GLN A 165 -3.08 -3.37 -0.79
C GLN A 165 -2.20 -3.28 -2.05
N GLN A 166 -2.57 -3.99 -3.11
CA GLN A 166 -1.84 -3.94 -4.38
C GLN A 166 -1.95 -2.56 -5.05
N GLU A 167 -3.13 -1.95 -5.05
CA GLU A 167 -3.32 -0.57 -5.53
C GLU A 167 -2.53 0.44 -4.69
N HIS A 168 -2.58 0.31 -3.37
CA HIS A 168 -1.84 1.19 -2.48
C HIS A 168 -0.33 1.11 -2.71
N SER A 169 0.23 -0.09 -2.86
CA SER A 169 1.67 -0.25 -3.14
C SER A 169 2.06 0.38 -4.48
N SER A 170 1.25 0.18 -5.53
CA SER A 170 1.53 0.78 -6.84
C SER A 170 1.46 2.31 -6.83
N LEU A 171 0.51 2.90 -6.09
CA LEU A 171 0.42 4.35 -5.90
C LEU A 171 1.63 4.91 -5.14
N MET A 172 2.11 4.20 -4.12
CA MET A 172 3.32 4.57 -3.39
C MET A 172 4.56 4.53 -4.27
N GLU A 173 4.72 3.49 -5.10
CA GLU A 173 5.83 3.39 -6.05
C GLU A 173 5.79 4.54 -7.07
N MET A 174 4.63 4.87 -7.62
CA MET A 174 4.46 6.00 -8.52
C MET A 174 4.80 7.33 -7.85
N SER A 175 4.34 7.54 -6.60
CA SER A 175 4.63 8.75 -5.83
C SER A 175 6.12 8.91 -5.54
N THR A 176 6.81 7.83 -5.18
CA THR A 176 8.28 7.87 -4.94
C THR A 176 9.05 8.16 -6.22
N ALA A 177 8.70 7.53 -7.34
CA ALA A 177 9.31 7.80 -8.63
C ALA A 177 9.12 9.26 -9.08
N GLN A 178 7.92 9.82 -8.88
CA GLN A 178 7.64 11.22 -9.19
C GLN A 178 8.44 12.19 -8.31
N LYS A 179 8.58 11.88 -7.02
CA LYS A 179 9.43 12.68 -6.10
C LYS A 179 10.89 12.65 -6.52
N GLU A 180 11.42 11.49 -6.88
CA GLU A 180 12.80 11.36 -7.36
C GLU A 180 13.03 12.17 -8.65
N GLU A 181 12.09 12.12 -9.60
CA GLU A 181 12.18 12.89 -10.82
C GLU A 181 12.17 14.40 -10.54
N SER A 182 11.27 14.86 -9.66
CA SER A 182 11.21 16.27 -9.27
C SER A 182 12.51 16.75 -8.60
N LEU A 183 13.08 15.92 -7.72
CA LEU A 183 14.39 16.21 -7.09
C LEU A 183 15.51 16.30 -8.13
N ARG A 184 15.55 15.40 -9.11
CA ARG A 184 16.54 15.44 -10.21
C ARG A 184 16.40 16.70 -11.03
N ARG A 185 15.16 17.15 -11.34
CA ARG A 185 14.90 18.41 -12.05
C ARG A 185 15.42 19.60 -11.27
N VAL A 186 15.06 19.74 -9.98
CA VAL A 186 15.53 20.83 -9.11
C VAL A 186 17.05 20.85 -9.00
N GLN A 187 17.70 19.69 -8.88
CA GLN A 187 19.17 19.60 -8.86
C GLN A 187 19.78 20.01 -10.20
N ALA A 188 19.18 19.65 -11.33
CA ALA A 188 19.66 20.04 -12.64
C ALA A 188 19.52 21.55 -12.85
N GLU A 189 18.38 22.15 -12.46
CA GLU A 189 18.16 23.58 -12.49
C GLU A 189 19.17 24.35 -11.62
N SER A 190 19.39 23.88 -10.39
CA SER A 190 20.39 24.47 -9.48
C SER A 190 21.82 24.44 -10.07
N LYS A 191 22.22 23.32 -10.68
CA LYS A 191 23.52 23.20 -11.34
C LYS A 191 23.63 24.12 -12.59
N ALA A 192 22.55 24.26 -13.34
CA ALA A 192 22.49 25.16 -14.47
C ALA A 192 22.64 26.63 -14.03
N GLN A 193 21.93 27.04 -12.97
CA GLN A 193 22.05 28.36 -12.37
C GLN A 193 23.47 28.63 -11.85
N GLU A 194 24.09 27.67 -11.17
CA GLU A 194 25.46 27.78 -10.69
C GLU A 194 26.44 27.96 -11.86
N ALA A 195 26.26 27.18 -12.94
CA ALA A 195 27.09 27.31 -14.14
C ALA A 195 26.91 28.70 -14.81
N GLN A 196 25.68 29.21 -14.88
CA GLN A 196 25.38 30.54 -15.39
C GLN A 196 26.07 31.64 -14.55
N LEU A 197 25.96 31.57 -13.22
CA LEU A 197 26.64 32.50 -12.32
C LEU A 197 28.14 32.44 -12.48
N LYS A 198 28.71 31.25 -12.70
CA LYS A 198 30.12 31.07 -12.94
C LYS A 198 30.55 31.69 -14.28
N LEU A 199 29.80 31.53 -15.34
CA LEU A 199 30.03 32.17 -16.63
C LEU A 199 30.01 33.70 -16.51
N LEU A 200 29.00 34.27 -15.82
CA LEU A 200 28.90 35.72 -15.55
C LEU A 200 30.16 36.25 -14.81
N ARG A 201 30.61 35.51 -13.79
CA ARG A 201 31.86 35.87 -13.08
C ARG A 201 33.07 35.85 -13.99
N TYR A 202 33.19 34.88 -14.91
CA TYR A 202 34.29 34.83 -15.88
C TYR A 202 34.25 35.97 -16.92
N GLN A 203 33.01 36.39 -17.35
CA GLN A 203 32.85 37.51 -18.29
C GLN A 203 33.33 38.83 -17.73
N LEU A 204 33.24 39.05 -16.40
CA LEU A 204 33.73 40.25 -15.74
C LEU A 204 35.26 40.32 -15.63
N ASN A 205 36.01 39.29 -16.02
CA ASN A 205 37.46 39.17 -15.92
C ASN A 205 38.03 39.87 -14.68
N PRO A 206 38.04 39.21 -13.52
CA PRO A 206 38.48 39.83 -12.25
C PRO A 206 39.89 40.42 -12.32
N HIS A 207 40.76 39.77 -13.04
CA HIS A 207 42.12 40.23 -13.23
C HIS A 207 42.19 41.57 -13.98
N PHE A 208 41.35 41.75 -15.00
CA PHE A 208 41.26 43.04 -15.70
C PHE A 208 40.77 44.15 -14.76
N LEU A 209 39.76 43.86 -13.93
CA LEU A 209 39.24 44.84 -12.95
C LEU A 209 40.31 45.23 -11.94
N PHE A 210 41.00 44.27 -11.35
CA PHE A 210 42.10 44.55 -10.40
C PHE A 210 43.22 45.35 -11.06
N ASN A 211 43.62 45.00 -12.28
CA ASN A 211 44.68 45.74 -12.98
C ASN A 211 44.25 47.17 -13.31
N THR A 212 42.98 47.37 -13.73
CA THR A 212 42.47 48.70 -14.01
C THR A 212 42.39 49.57 -12.75
N LEU A 213 41.90 49.00 -11.63
CA LEU A 213 41.88 49.69 -10.34
C LEU A 213 43.26 50.04 -9.82
N ASN A 214 44.24 49.16 -9.99
CA ASN A 214 45.64 49.45 -9.63
C ASN A 214 46.24 50.57 -10.48
N ALA A 215 45.91 50.60 -11.79
CA ALA A 215 46.36 51.68 -12.66
C ALA A 215 45.71 53.03 -12.27
N VAL A 216 44.42 53.04 -11.95
CA VAL A 216 43.75 54.24 -11.41
C VAL A 216 44.40 54.73 -10.13
N SER A 217 44.69 53.80 -9.18
CA SER A 217 45.38 54.14 -7.92
C SER A 217 46.79 54.76 -8.16
N SER A 218 47.52 54.20 -9.13
CA SER A 218 48.82 54.75 -9.50
C SER A 218 48.70 56.15 -10.09
N LEU A 219 47.74 56.42 -10.95
CA LEU A 219 47.48 57.75 -11.51
C LEU A 219 47.11 58.78 -10.45
N VAL A 220 46.36 58.40 -9.43
CA VAL A 220 46.05 59.27 -8.30
C VAL A 220 47.30 59.58 -7.50
N THR A 221 48.17 58.59 -7.27
CA THR A 221 49.50 58.81 -6.55
C THR A 221 50.43 59.69 -7.32
N LEU A 222 50.37 59.64 -8.64
CA LEU A 222 51.19 60.49 -9.53
C LEU A 222 50.58 61.90 -9.71
N ASN A 223 49.55 62.24 -9.01
CA ASN A 223 48.85 63.51 -9.06
C ASN A 223 48.27 63.84 -10.44
N GLU A 224 47.80 62.83 -11.17
CA GLU A 224 47.09 62.94 -12.48
C GLU A 224 45.60 62.66 -12.39
N PRO A 225 44.78 63.46 -11.69
CA PRO A 225 43.37 63.15 -11.38
C PRO A 225 42.48 63.10 -12.62
N GLU A 226 42.76 63.89 -13.66
CA GLU A 226 41.98 63.91 -14.90
C GLU A 226 42.09 62.60 -15.65
N LYS A 227 43.24 61.99 -15.74
CA LYS A 227 43.46 60.68 -16.36
C LYS A 227 42.82 59.56 -15.55
N ALA A 228 42.97 59.66 -14.23
CA ALA A 228 42.31 58.70 -13.32
C ALA A 228 40.80 58.70 -13.49
N ASN A 229 40.16 59.88 -13.56
CA ASN A 229 38.73 60.02 -13.76
C ASN A 229 38.26 59.50 -15.16
N ALA A 230 39.03 59.83 -16.21
CA ALA A 230 38.73 59.29 -17.56
C ALA A 230 38.76 57.75 -17.59
N MET A 231 39.70 57.13 -16.88
CA MET A 231 39.83 55.67 -16.78
C MET A 231 38.67 55.05 -16.00
N LEU A 232 38.20 55.69 -14.92
CA LEU A 232 37.03 55.27 -14.16
C LEU A 232 35.74 55.33 -14.99
N VAL A 233 35.57 56.39 -15.80
CA VAL A 233 34.43 56.53 -16.69
C VAL A 233 34.43 55.44 -17.77
N GLN A 234 35.59 55.09 -18.32
CA GLN A 234 35.69 53.99 -19.28
C GLN A 234 35.43 52.64 -18.66
N LEU A 235 35.95 52.39 -17.46
CA LEU A 235 35.66 51.16 -16.69
C LEU A 235 34.16 51.03 -16.40
N SER A 236 33.54 52.09 -15.97
CA SER A 236 32.07 52.13 -15.70
C SER A 236 31.25 51.80 -16.93
N ARG A 237 31.61 52.35 -18.11
CA ARG A 237 30.97 52.04 -19.41
C ARG A 237 31.16 50.58 -19.79
N PHE A 238 32.36 50.06 -19.66
CA PHE A 238 32.67 48.66 -19.92
C PHE A 238 31.85 47.73 -19.03
N LEU A 239 31.78 47.97 -17.71
CA LEU A 239 31.01 47.16 -16.77
C LEU A 239 29.51 47.17 -17.12
N ARG A 240 28.95 48.36 -17.42
CA ARG A 240 27.55 48.48 -17.84
C ARG A 240 27.28 47.68 -19.12
N TYR A 241 28.10 47.82 -20.13
CA TYR A 241 27.97 47.10 -21.38
C TYR A 241 28.09 45.59 -21.21
N SER A 242 29.02 45.11 -20.38
CA SER A 242 29.19 43.67 -20.06
C SER A 242 28.00 43.10 -19.28
N LEU A 243 27.35 43.88 -18.42
CA LEU A 243 26.14 43.48 -17.68
C LEU A 243 24.90 43.51 -18.53
N ASP A 244 24.74 44.54 -19.40
CA ASP A 244 23.57 44.65 -20.30
C ASP A 244 23.54 43.51 -21.32
N LEU A 245 24.71 43.16 -21.89
CA LEU A 245 24.80 42.00 -22.80
C LEU A 245 24.46 40.68 -22.14
N SER A 246 24.73 40.53 -20.84
CA SER A 246 24.43 39.30 -20.10
C SER A 246 22.89 39.17 -19.80
N LEU A 247 22.19 40.27 -19.69
CA LEU A 247 20.73 40.28 -19.44
C LEU A 247 19.90 40.02 -20.71
N ILE A 248 20.44 40.27 -21.91
CA ILE A 248 19.72 40.03 -23.19
C ILE A 248 19.74 38.54 -23.59
N HIS A 249 20.63 37.75 -23.03
CA HIS A 249 20.77 36.31 -23.33
C HIS A 249 20.12 35.39 -22.26
N ILE A 250 19.39 35.94 -21.28
CA ILE A 250 18.55 35.23 -20.32
C ILE A 250 17.09 35.32 -20.73
#